data_32bb13c421eafc3503ad971495d04bb7
#
_entry.id   32bb13c421eafc3503ad971495d04bb7
#
_cell.length_a   1.000
_cell.length_b   1.000
_cell.length_c   1.000
_cell.angle_alpha   90.00
_cell.angle_beta   90.00
_cell.angle_gamma   90.00
#
_symmetry.space_group_name_H-M   'P 1'
#
loop_
_entity.id
_entity.type
_entity.pdbx_description
1 polymer ?
#
loop_
_entity_poly.entity_id
_entity_poly.type
_entity_poly.pdbx_seq_one_letter_code
_entity_poly.pdbx_strand_id
1 'polypeptide(L)'
;MTGWFSILISFIALTVSIVSAWLTWFRKGQLRITQPTVIFFGPDGRSSSGRRKHLKVFLRALLYSTANRGQTIESLYVTLERESIRQNFTIWVYGDKQLARGSGLFIPAEGIACNHHFLLPESGNNFKLTPGKYVLHLYAKKANAPSAQELMTVTLDISTDKARELEDADAGIYFDWEPEQQVYQTYIDRRPPEPLPFALLEQLANPSKPN
;
A
#
# COMPACT_ATOMS: atom_id res chain seq x y z
N MET A 1 57.34 29.79 -1.09
CA MET A 1 56.14 29.51 -0.27
C MET A 1 54.90 29.19 -1.07
N THR A 2 54.80 29.55 -2.35
CA THR A 2 53.59 29.33 -3.22
C THR A 2 53.33 27.87 -3.58
N GLY A 3 54.37 27.02 -3.72
CA GLY A 3 54.19 25.62 -4.15
C GLY A 3 53.42 24.71 -3.15
N TRP A 4 53.66 24.91 -1.86
CA TRP A 4 52.99 24.13 -0.83
C TRP A 4 51.47 24.42 -0.74
N PHE A 5 51.08 25.68 -0.95
CA PHE A 5 49.68 26.09 -1.01
C PHE A 5 48.94 25.46 -2.20
N SER A 6 49.59 25.41 -3.37
CA SER A 6 49.02 24.78 -4.55
C SER A 6 48.79 23.27 -4.35
N ILE A 7 49.78 22.59 -3.74
CA ILE A 7 49.66 21.16 -3.43
C ILE A 7 48.50 20.89 -2.44
N LEU A 8 48.41 21.73 -1.39
CA LEU A 8 47.33 21.61 -0.39
C LEU A 8 45.94 21.79 -1.03
N ILE A 9 45.77 22.82 -1.86
CA ILE A 9 44.52 23.10 -2.56
C ILE A 9 44.17 21.94 -3.50
N SER A 10 45.15 21.41 -4.25
CA SER A 10 44.94 20.29 -5.14
C SER A 10 44.50 19.02 -4.39
N PHE A 11 45.08 18.77 -3.22
CA PHE A 11 44.69 17.63 -2.39
C PHE A 11 43.27 17.78 -1.84
N ILE A 12 42.89 18.97 -1.39
CA ILE A 12 41.51 19.26 -0.93
C ILE A 12 40.53 19.07 -2.10
N ALA A 13 40.80 19.62 -3.27
CA ALA A 13 39.94 19.48 -4.45
C ALA A 13 39.77 18.02 -4.86
N LEU A 14 40.86 17.25 -4.85
CA LEU A 14 40.79 15.81 -5.14
C LEU A 14 39.92 15.06 -4.11
N THR A 15 40.10 15.36 -2.83
CA THR A 15 39.32 14.75 -1.75
C THR A 15 37.81 15.05 -1.90
N VAL A 16 37.46 16.31 -2.15
CA VAL A 16 36.09 16.75 -2.39
C VAL A 16 35.50 16.02 -3.61
N SER A 17 36.28 15.91 -4.68
CA SER A 17 35.84 15.20 -5.91
C SER A 17 35.60 13.72 -5.65
N ILE A 18 36.47 13.03 -4.92
CA ILE A 18 36.32 11.63 -4.56
C ILE A 18 35.10 11.44 -3.66
N VAL A 19 34.92 12.25 -2.63
CA VAL A 19 33.76 12.18 -1.72
C VAL A 19 32.47 12.46 -2.48
N SER A 20 32.44 13.46 -3.36
CA SER A 20 31.25 13.76 -4.18
C SER A 20 30.93 12.63 -5.13
N ALA A 21 31.93 12.06 -5.80
CA ALA A 21 31.72 10.89 -6.67
C ALA A 21 31.18 9.69 -5.87
N TRP A 22 31.76 9.44 -4.68
CA TRP A 22 31.29 8.33 -3.83
C TRP A 22 29.85 8.54 -3.35
N LEU A 23 29.48 9.73 -2.88
CA LEU A 23 28.13 10.06 -2.44
C LEU A 23 27.11 9.95 -3.59
N THR A 24 27.51 10.35 -4.80
CA THR A 24 26.62 10.38 -5.97
C THR A 24 26.46 9.01 -6.60
N TRP A 25 27.54 8.23 -6.71
CA TRP A 25 27.58 7.01 -7.51
C TRP A 25 27.53 5.72 -6.71
N PHE A 26 28.06 5.70 -5.49
CA PHE A 26 28.23 4.48 -4.71
C PHE A 26 27.30 4.38 -3.50
N ARG A 27 26.77 5.49 -3.01
CA ARG A 27 25.86 5.46 -1.86
C ARG A 27 24.56 4.76 -2.24
N LYS A 28 24.34 3.59 -1.65
CA LYS A 28 23.06 2.86 -1.76
C LYS A 28 22.04 3.58 -0.89
N GLY A 29 20.99 4.15 -1.52
CA GLY A 29 19.86 4.74 -0.80
C GLY A 29 19.00 3.68 -0.10
N GLN A 30 18.18 4.17 0.81
CA GLN A 30 17.13 3.37 1.44
C GLN A 30 15.81 3.61 0.72
N LEU A 31 15.02 2.56 0.57
CA LEU A 31 13.63 2.69 0.18
C LEU A 31 12.82 3.19 1.37
N ARG A 32 12.02 4.20 1.16
CA ARG A 32 11.16 4.83 2.17
C ARG A 32 9.75 4.99 1.62
N ILE A 33 8.80 5.15 2.52
CA ILE A 33 7.41 5.44 2.22
C ILE A 33 6.96 6.63 3.07
N THR A 34 6.12 7.49 2.50
CA THR A 34 5.44 8.54 3.27
C THR A 34 4.31 7.96 4.07
N GLN A 35 3.82 8.71 5.06
CA GLN A 35 2.57 8.40 5.74
C GLN A 35 1.45 8.26 4.71
N PRO A 36 0.73 7.13 4.64
CA PRO A 36 -0.41 6.99 3.74
C PRO A 36 -1.48 8.04 4.05
N THR A 37 -1.93 8.73 3.01
CA THR A 37 -3.02 9.69 3.14
C THR A 37 -4.35 9.01 3.42
N VAL A 38 -4.49 7.79 2.92
CA VAL A 38 -5.69 6.97 3.10
C VAL A 38 -5.30 5.50 3.23
N ILE A 39 -5.94 4.81 4.17
CA ILE A 39 -5.90 3.36 4.32
C ILE A 39 -7.35 2.85 4.31
N PHE A 40 -7.60 1.74 3.66
CA PHE A 40 -8.94 1.12 3.59
C PHE A 40 -8.86 -0.37 3.90
N PHE A 41 -9.78 -0.83 4.71
CA PHE A 41 -10.04 -2.25 4.93
C PHE A 41 -11.47 -2.57 4.49
N GLY A 42 -11.64 -3.54 3.63
CA GLY A 42 -12.97 -3.90 3.17
C GLY A 42 -12.96 -4.92 2.05
N PRO A 43 -14.11 -5.21 1.47
CA PRO A 43 -14.24 -6.19 0.42
C PRO A 43 -13.56 -5.76 -0.87
N ASP A 44 -12.97 -6.73 -1.60
CA ASP A 44 -12.45 -6.50 -2.93
C ASP A 44 -13.57 -6.60 -3.97
N GLY A 45 -13.84 -5.46 -4.64
CA GLY A 45 -14.87 -5.37 -5.66
C GLY A 45 -16.31 -5.43 -5.13
N ARG A 46 -17.26 -5.49 -6.07
CA ARG A 46 -18.70 -5.67 -5.81
C ARG A 46 -19.08 -7.13 -5.98
N SER A 47 -19.99 -7.62 -5.15
CA SER A 47 -20.50 -8.99 -5.31
C SER A 47 -21.62 -9.01 -6.33
N SER A 48 -21.30 -9.36 -7.56
CA SER A 48 -22.32 -9.68 -8.58
C SER A 48 -22.72 -11.16 -8.61
N SER A 49 -22.04 -12.04 -7.85
CA SER A 49 -22.19 -13.49 -8.03
C SER A 49 -22.31 -14.31 -6.74
N GLY A 50 -22.67 -13.70 -5.61
CA GLY A 50 -22.84 -14.46 -4.36
C GLY A 50 -21.55 -15.09 -3.79
N ARG A 51 -20.41 -14.91 -4.43
CA ARG A 51 -19.11 -15.33 -3.89
C ARG A 51 -18.71 -14.45 -2.71
N ARG A 52 -18.20 -15.09 -1.66
CA ARG A 52 -17.58 -14.35 -0.53
C ARG A 52 -16.49 -13.47 -1.08
N LYS A 53 -16.59 -12.18 -0.77
CA LYS A 53 -15.56 -11.21 -1.12
C LYS A 53 -14.35 -11.42 -0.25
N HIS A 54 -13.18 -11.40 -0.87
CA HIS A 54 -11.93 -11.39 -0.11
C HIS A 54 -11.75 -10.02 0.55
N LEU A 55 -11.30 -10.03 1.79
CA LEU A 55 -10.87 -8.80 2.44
C LEU A 55 -9.62 -8.28 1.73
N LYS A 56 -9.57 -6.98 1.48
CA LYS A 56 -8.38 -6.30 1.00
C LYS A 56 -7.97 -5.18 1.94
N VAL A 57 -6.69 -4.91 1.93
CA VAL A 57 -6.09 -3.68 2.43
C VAL A 57 -5.72 -2.82 1.22
N PHE A 58 -6.12 -1.56 1.26
CA PHE A 58 -5.72 -0.57 0.27
C PHE A 58 -5.02 0.57 0.98
N LEU A 59 -3.99 1.12 0.36
CA LEU A 59 -3.35 2.36 0.82
C LEU A 59 -2.82 3.17 -0.36
N ARG A 60 -2.76 4.49 -0.16
CA ARG A 60 -2.13 5.43 -1.07
C ARG A 60 -0.97 6.12 -0.39
N ALA A 61 0.21 5.99 -0.94
CA ALA A 61 1.42 6.59 -0.39
C ALA A 61 2.46 6.86 -1.50
N LEU A 62 3.44 7.71 -1.19
CA LEU A 62 4.62 7.92 -2.01
C LEU A 62 5.73 6.96 -1.55
N LEU A 63 6.20 6.13 -2.46
CA LEU A 63 7.43 5.36 -2.31
C LEU A 63 8.59 6.15 -2.94
N TYR A 64 9.71 6.30 -2.24
CA TYR A 64 10.86 7.05 -2.72
C TYR A 64 12.20 6.47 -2.27
N SER A 65 13.25 6.81 -2.98
CA SER A 65 14.62 6.45 -2.65
C SER A 65 15.33 7.64 -1.97
N THR A 66 16.13 7.36 -0.94
CA THR A 66 16.94 8.39 -0.28
C THR A 66 18.27 8.68 -1.00
N ALA A 67 18.49 8.10 -2.16
CA ALA A 67 19.64 8.37 -3.02
C ALA A 67 19.16 8.77 -4.41
N ASN A 68 20.04 9.45 -5.16
CA ASN A 68 19.80 9.87 -6.55
C ASN A 68 19.64 8.69 -7.54
N ARG A 69 19.66 7.47 -7.03
CA ARG A 69 19.41 6.24 -7.81
C ARG A 69 18.07 5.65 -7.45
N GLY A 70 17.28 5.35 -8.45
CA GLY A 70 16.06 4.57 -8.29
C GLY A 70 16.36 3.18 -7.74
N GLN A 71 15.34 2.54 -7.19
CA GLN A 71 15.42 1.19 -6.64
C GLN A 71 14.30 0.34 -7.23
N THR A 72 14.60 -0.91 -7.53
CA THR A 72 13.58 -1.87 -7.95
C THR A 72 13.13 -2.67 -6.75
N ILE A 73 11.83 -2.66 -6.50
CA ILE A 73 11.18 -3.58 -5.56
C ILE A 73 10.65 -4.79 -6.34
N GLU A 74 10.85 -5.97 -5.78
CA GLU A 74 10.35 -7.23 -6.32
C GLU A 74 8.92 -7.47 -5.88
N SER A 75 8.63 -7.18 -4.61
CA SER A 75 7.30 -7.37 -4.03
C SER A 75 7.03 -6.42 -2.87
N LEU A 76 5.74 -6.12 -2.69
CA LEU A 76 5.18 -5.48 -1.50
C LEU A 76 4.15 -6.42 -0.87
N TYR A 77 4.06 -6.42 0.45
CA TYR A 77 2.98 -7.08 1.16
C TYR A 77 2.71 -6.39 2.49
N VAL A 78 1.52 -6.58 3.01
CA VAL A 78 1.15 -6.08 4.34
C VAL A 78 0.83 -7.23 5.29
N THR A 79 1.12 -6.98 6.55
CA THR A 79 0.70 -7.82 7.66
C THR A 79 -0.19 -6.98 8.56
N LEU A 80 -1.33 -7.52 8.91
CA LEU A 80 -2.24 -6.93 9.88
C LEU A 80 -2.22 -7.79 11.14
N GLU A 81 -1.85 -7.16 12.25
CA GLU A 81 -1.78 -7.82 13.56
C GLU A 81 -2.82 -7.24 14.50
N ARG A 82 -3.48 -8.13 15.24
CA ARG A 82 -4.36 -7.78 16.35
C ARG A 82 -4.20 -8.80 17.45
N GLU A 83 -3.77 -8.38 18.63
CA GLU A 83 -3.49 -9.28 19.75
C GLU A 83 -2.52 -10.39 19.33
N SER A 84 -2.96 -11.65 19.37
CA SER A 84 -2.18 -12.83 18.92
C SER A 84 -2.47 -13.25 17.47
N ILE A 85 -3.38 -12.55 16.77
CA ILE A 85 -3.76 -12.89 15.41
C ILE A 85 -2.91 -12.07 14.45
N ARG A 86 -2.26 -12.75 13.50
CA ARG A 86 -1.49 -12.15 12.43
C ARG A 86 -2.01 -12.63 11.08
N GLN A 87 -2.34 -11.69 10.20
CA GLN A 87 -2.84 -11.98 8.86
C GLN A 87 -1.96 -11.30 7.81
N ASN A 88 -1.49 -12.09 6.85
CA ASN A 88 -0.67 -11.60 5.74
C ASN A 88 -1.52 -11.42 4.48
N PHE A 89 -1.36 -10.26 3.83
CA PHE A 89 -1.96 -9.90 2.56
C PHE A 89 -0.84 -9.85 1.52
N THR A 90 -0.65 -10.93 0.81
CA THR A 90 0.55 -11.15 -0.03
C THR A 90 0.30 -10.95 -1.52
N ILE A 91 -0.96 -10.86 -1.95
CA ILE A 91 -1.28 -10.58 -3.34
C ILE A 91 -1.29 -9.07 -3.53
N TRP A 92 -0.24 -8.56 -4.16
CA TRP A 92 -0.06 -7.14 -4.40
C TRP A 92 -0.54 -6.75 -5.80
N VAL A 93 -1.36 -5.71 -5.85
CA VAL A 93 -1.85 -5.07 -7.07
C VAL A 93 -1.64 -3.57 -6.92
N TYR A 94 -1.19 -2.88 -7.95
CA TYR A 94 -0.95 -1.45 -7.91
C TYR A 94 -1.38 -0.74 -9.18
N GLY A 95 -1.61 0.56 -9.08
CA GLY A 95 -1.96 1.44 -10.19
C GLY A 95 -3.08 2.40 -9.85
N ASP A 96 -3.19 3.50 -10.60
CA ASP A 96 -4.23 4.51 -10.41
C ASP A 96 -5.40 4.30 -11.38
N LYS A 97 -5.13 4.22 -12.68
CA LYS A 97 -6.17 4.03 -13.71
C LYS A 97 -6.32 2.58 -14.16
N GLN A 98 -5.20 1.88 -14.27
CA GLN A 98 -5.16 0.47 -14.62
C GLN A 98 -4.41 -0.27 -13.50
N LEU A 99 -5.07 -1.28 -12.96
CA LEU A 99 -4.49 -2.12 -11.92
C LEU A 99 -3.66 -3.22 -12.56
N ALA A 100 -2.40 -3.34 -12.13
CA ALA A 100 -1.50 -4.41 -12.54
C ALA A 100 -1.13 -5.27 -11.33
N ARG A 101 -1.13 -6.58 -11.50
CA ARG A 101 -0.59 -7.49 -10.48
C ARG A 101 0.90 -7.24 -10.35
N GLY A 102 1.36 -6.99 -9.12
CA GLY A 102 2.76 -6.67 -8.85
C GLY A 102 3.67 -7.85 -9.14
N SER A 103 4.58 -7.63 -10.08
CA SER A 103 5.70 -8.53 -10.42
C SER A 103 7.04 -7.80 -10.37
N GLY A 104 7.04 -6.62 -9.78
CA GLY A 104 8.16 -5.70 -9.67
C GLY A 104 7.73 -4.27 -10.00
N LEU A 105 8.37 -3.31 -9.35
CA LEU A 105 8.14 -1.89 -9.57
C LEU A 105 9.46 -1.13 -9.44
N PHE A 106 9.79 -0.35 -10.45
CA PHE A 106 10.91 0.57 -10.37
C PHE A 106 10.46 1.85 -9.68
N ILE A 107 11.16 2.21 -8.60
CA ILE A 107 10.95 3.44 -7.85
C ILE A 107 12.04 4.42 -8.28
N PRO A 108 11.72 5.47 -9.05
CA PRO A 108 12.69 6.49 -9.43
C PRO A 108 13.17 7.31 -8.22
N ALA A 109 14.17 8.13 -8.41
CA ALA A 109 14.73 8.97 -7.32
C ALA A 109 13.69 9.93 -6.76
N GLU A 110 12.84 10.48 -7.62
CA GLU A 110 11.76 11.41 -7.28
C GLU A 110 10.61 10.73 -6.55
N GLY A 111 10.57 9.40 -6.59
CA GLY A 111 9.51 8.58 -6.02
C GLY A 111 8.34 8.35 -6.97
N ILE A 112 7.42 7.52 -6.51
CA ILE A 112 6.17 7.22 -7.20
C ILE A 112 5.03 7.18 -6.18
N ALA A 113 4.00 8.01 -6.41
CA ALA A 113 2.76 7.99 -5.64
C ALA A 113 1.73 7.19 -6.41
N CYS A 114 1.26 6.09 -5.86
CA CYS A 114 0.22 5.28 -6.46
C CYS A 114 -0.62 4.53 -5.43
N ASN A 115 -1.71 3.96 -5.91
CA ASN A 115 -2.58 3.11 -5.14
C ASN A 115 -1.98 1.71 -5.05
N HIS A 116 -1.96 1.16 -3.84
CA HIS A 116 -1.54 -0.20 -3.56
C HIS A 116 -2.69 -0.97 -2.94
N HIS A 117 -3.01 -2.12 -3.50
CA HIS A 117 -4.03 -3.04 -3.02
C HIS A 117 -3.35 -4.35 -2.63
N PHE A 118 -3.69 -4.85 -1.47
CA PHE A 118 -3.17 -6.10 -0.93
C PHE A 118 -4.33 -7.02 -0.63
N LEU A 119 -4.34 -8.19 -1.23
CA LEU A 119 -5.41 -9.16 -1.14
C LEU A 119 -4.94 -10.38 -0.34
N LEU A 120 -5.89 -11.03 0.30
CA LEU A 120 -5.66 -12.33 0.92
C LEU A 120 -5.49 -13.41 -0.15
N PRO A 121 -4.54 -14.35 0.04
CA PRO A 121 -4.58 -15.59 -0.71
C PRO A 121 -5.86 -16.39 -0.39
N GLU A 122 -6.30 -17.23 -1.33
CA GLU A 122 -7.56 -18.00 -1.18
C GLU A 122 -7.63 -18.82 0.10
N SER A 123 -6.50 -19.29 0.60
CA SER A 123 -6.40 -20.02 1.87
C SER A 123 -6.62 -19.19 3.13
N GLY A 124 -6.58 -17.85 3.04
CA GLY A 124 -6.68 -16.90 4.17
C GLY A 124 -8.09 -16.37 4.45
N ASN A 125 -9.14 -17.02 4.00
CA ASN A 125 -10.46 -16.43 3.74
C ASN A 125 -11.40 -16.21 4.94
N ASN A 126 -10.93 -16.41 6.18
CA ASN A 126 -11.80 -16.30 7.37
C ASN A 126 -11.47 -15.11 8.28
N PHE A 127 -10.58 -14.23 7.86
CA PHE A 127 -10.24 -13.06 8.67
C PHE A 127 -11.39 -12.06 8.68
N LYS A 128 -11.89 -11.73 9.88
CA LYS A 128 -12.94 -10.76 10.09
C LYS A 128 -12.40 -9.55 10.85
N LEU A 129 -12.84 -8.37 10.46
CA LEU A 129 -12.58 -7.14 11.20
C LEU A 129 -13.50 -7.09 12.42
N THR A 130 -12.90 -7.07 13.60
CA THR A 130 -13.60 -7.02 14.89
C THR A 130 -13.12 -5.79 15.66
N PRO A 131 -13.80 -5.33 16.72
CA PRO A 131 -13.35 -4.15 17.47
C PRO A 131 -11.95 -4.33 18.04
N GLY A 132 -11.17 -3.24 18.07
CA GLY A 132 -9.87 -3.20 18.71
C GLY A 132 -8.78 -2.53 17.88
N LYS A 133 -7.57 -2.55 18.43
CA LYS A 133 -6.38 -1.96 17.81
C LYS A 133 -5.73 -2.94 16.87
N TYR A 134 -5.46 -2.48 15.66
CA TYR A 134 -4.75 -3.20 14.61
C TYR A 134 -3.41 -2.53 14.35
N VAL A 135 -2.37 -3.33 14.19
CA VAL A 135 -1.06 -2.86 13.75
C VAL A 135 -0.85 -3.32 12.31
N LEU A 136 -0.76 -2.36 11.41
CA LEU A 136 -0.48 -2.58 9.99
C LEU A 136 1.02 -2.42 9.75
N HIS A 137 1.66 -3.46 9.26
CA HIS A 137 3.05 -3.46 8.83
C HIS A 137 3.12 -3.57 7.31
N LEU A 138 3.86 -2.67 6.67
CA LEU A 138 4.16 -2.75 5.24
C LEU A 138 5.59 -3.18 5.02
N TYR A 139 5.77 -4.22 4.23
CA TYR A 139 7.07 -4.78 3.88
C TYR A 139 7.34 -4.65 2.39
N ALA A 140 8.59 -4.37 2.04
CA ALA A 140 9.06 -4.40 0.67
C ALA A 140 10.28 -5.31 0.54
N LYS A 141 10.29 -6.15 -0.48
CA LYS A 141 11.48 -6.89 -0.90
C LYS A 141 12.08 -6.19 -2.11
N LYS A 142 13.30 -5.68 -1.96
CA LYS A 142 14.06 -5.10 -3.08
C LYS A 142 14.62 -6.23 -3.95
N ALA A 143 14.71 -5.98 -5.25
CA ALA A 143 15.45 -6.84 -6.15
C ALA A 143 16.89 -7.02 -5.64
N ASN A 144 17.37 -8.22 -5.63
CA ASN A 144 18.69 -8.61 -5.10
C ASN A 144 18.88 -8.45 -3.58
N ALA A 145 17.81 -8.24 -2.80
CA ALA A 145 17.89 -8.30 -1.34
C ALA A 145 17.56 -9.72 -0.84
N PRO A 146 18.24 -10.23 0.20
CA PRO A 146 17.97 -11.56 0.73
C PRO A 146 16.62 -11.65 1.43
N SER A 147 16.16 -10.54 2.01
CA SER A 147 14.92 -10.50 2.80
C SER A 147 14.14 -9.21 2.53
N ALA A 148 12.85 -9.23 2.86
CA ALA A 148 12.03 -8.04 2.89
C ALA A 148 12.44 -7.13 4.07
N GLN A 149 12.32 -5.83 3.88
CA GLN A 149 12.48 -4.82 4.92
C GLN A 149 11.12 -4.22 5.26
N GLU A 150 10.89 -3.92 6.52
CA GLU A 150 9.75 -3.15 6.97
C GLU A 150 9.94 -1.69 6.56
N LEU A 151 8.92 -1.14 5.88
CA LEU A 151 8.91 0.26 5.44
C LEU A 151 8.13 1.15 6.40
N MET A 152 7.08 0.60 7.02
CA MET A 152 6.14 1.38 7.80
C MET A 152 5.39 0.48 8.78
N THR A 153 5.08 1.05 9.94
CA THR A 153 4.14 0.49 10.93
C THR A 153 3.12 1.57 11.29
N VAL A 154 1.85 1.21 11.26
CA VAL A 154 0.74 2.12 11.62
C VAL A 154 -0.22 1.39 12.55
N THR A 155 -0.62 2.08 13.62
CA THR A 155 -1.68 1.59 14.52
C THR A 155 -3.01 2.23 14.14
N LEU A 156 -4.02 1.39 13.95
CA LEU A 156 -5.39 1.77 13.55
C LEU A 156 -6.37 1.23 14.58
N ASP A 157 -7.41 1.98 14.89
CA ASP A 157 -8.42 1.56 15.86
C ASP A 157 -9.79 1.41 15.21
N ILE A 158 -10.44 0.28 15.45
CA ILE A 158 -11.82 0.01 15.01
C ILE A 158 -12.70 -0.03 16.25
N SER A 159 -13.55 0.97 16.42
CA SER A 159 -14.50 1.03 17.52
C SER A 159 -15.57 -0.07 17.40
N THR A 160 -16.21 -0.40 18.52
CA THR A 160 -17.29 -1.40 18.57
C THR A 160 -18.44 -1.07 17.61
N ASP A 161 -18.80 0.20 17.50
CA ASP A 161 -19.90 0.62 16.63
C ASP A 161 -19.54 0.42 15.15
N LYS A 162 -18.32 0.82 14.77
CA LYS A 162 -17.82 0.63 13.39
C LYS A 162 -17.65 -0.84 13.03
N ALA A 163 -17.19 -1.67 13.96
CA ALA A 163 -17.10 -3.11 13.75
C ALA A 163 -18.45 -3.75 13.50
N ARG A 164 -19.50 -3.28 14.19
CA ARG A 164 -20.87 -3.74 13.95
C ARG A 164 -21.36 -3.35 12.54
N GLU A 165 -21.04 -2.14 12.08
CA GLU A 165 -21.37 -1.73 10.72
C GLU A 165 -20.62 -2.53 9.64
N LEU A 166 -19.41 -3.02 9.96
CA LEU A 166 -18.59 -3.87 9.06
C LEU A 166 -19.09 -5.32 8.97
N GLU A 167 -20.12 -5.72 9.74
CA GLU A 167 -20.78 -7.01 9.55
C GLU A 167 -21.56 -7.06 8.22
N ASP A 168 -21.92 -5.91 7.66
CA ASP A 168 -22.47 -5.82 6.31
C ASP A 168 -21.39 -6.23 5.30
N ALA A 169 -21.77 -7.19 4.42
CA ALA A 169 -20.83 -7.81 3.46
C ALA A 169 -20.21 -6.81 2.46
N ASP A 170 -20.84 -5.65 2.26
CA ASP A 170 -20.40 -4.62 1.32
C ASP A 170 -19.78 -3.39 1.99
N ALA A 171 -19.75 -3.38 3.32
CA ALA A 171 -19.15 -2.30 4.08
C ALA A 171 -17.63 -2.41 4.14
N GLY A 172 -16.97 -1.26 4.08
CA GLY A 172 -15.54 -1.11 4.33
C GLY A 172 -15.27 0.09 5.22
N ILE A 173 -14.10 0.14 5.83
CA ILE A 173 -13.67 1.23 6.68
C ILE A 173 -12.49 1.97 6.06
N TYR A 174 -12.61 3.27 5.97
CA TYR A 174 -11.54 4.19 5.61
C TYR A 174 -10.89 4.78 6.85
N PHE A 175 -9.60 4.99 6.76
CA PHE A 175 -8.76 5.70 7.70
C PHE A 175 -8.08 6.81 6.92
N ASP A 176 -8.55 8.04 7.08
CA ASP A 176 -7.98 9.23 6.45
C ASP A 176 -7.02 9.92 7.41
N TRP A 177 -5.81 10.21 6.91
CA TRP A 177 -4.79 10.86 7.70
C TRP A 177 -5.10 12.33 7.93
N GLU A 178 -5.21 12.71 9.19
CA GLU A 178 -5.35 14.10 9.63
C GLU A 178 -3.96 14.64 10.04
N PRO A 179 -3.34 15.49 9.20
CA PRO A 179 -1.95 15.90 9.41
C PRO A 179 -1.73 16.77 10.65
N GLU A 180 -2.70 17.60 11.02
CA GLU A 180 -2.58 18.51 12.16
C GLU A 180 -2.62 17.74 13.49
N GLN A 181 -3.56 16.81 13.62
CA GLN A 181 -3.71 15.99 14.82
C GLN A 181 -2.82 14.75 14.82
N GLN A 182 -2.22 14.40 13.68
CA GLN A 182 -1.41 13.20 13.46
C GLN A 182 -2.16 11.90 13.82
N VAL A 183 -3.43 11.83 13.48
CA VAL A 183 -4.31 10.68 13.72
C VAL A 183 -5.04 10.30 12.44
N TYR A 184 -5.53 9.07 12.41
CA TYR A 184 -6.43 8.62 11.35
C TYR A 184 -7.89 8.83 11.78
N GLN A 185 -8.63 9.61 10.98
CA GLN A 185 -10.08 9.73 11.08
C GLN A 185 -10.72 8.53 10.36
N THR A 186 -11.75 7.96 10.97
CA THR A 186 -12.37 6.74 10.45
C THR A 186 -13.81 6.96 10.02
N TYR A 187 -14.20 6.43 8.86
CA TYR A 187 -15.58 6.37 8.41
C TYR A 187 -15.89 5.08 7.68
N ILE A 188 -17.17 4.69 7.68
CA ILE A 188 -17.67 3.50 6.99
C ILE A 188 -18.15 3.90 5.60
N ASP A 189 -17.67 3.18 4.60
CA ASP A 189 -18.17 3.25 3.23
C ASP A 189 -19.08 2.04 2.96
N ARG A 190 -20.34 2.31 2.66
CA ARG A 190 -21.31 1.32 2.24
C ARG A 190 -21.48 1.46 0.75
N ARG A 191 -20.91 0.52 0.00
CA ARG A 191 -21.04 0.52 -1.44
C ARG A 191 -22.50 0.21 -1.81
N PRO A 192 -23.16 1.07 -2.62
CA PRO A 192 -24.51 0.75 -3.07
C PRO A 192 -24.48 -0.57 -3.87
N PRO A 193 -25.54 -1.40 -3.79
CA PRO A 193 -25.64 -2.60 -4.61
C PRO A 193 -25.47 -2.23 -6.08
N GLU A 194 -24.82 -3.10 -6.83
CA GLU A 194 -24.68 -2.91 -8.28
C GLU A 194 -26.09 -2.88 -8.89
N PRO A 195 -26.42 -1.86 -9.72
CA PRO A 195 -27.71 -1.84 -10.39
C PRO A 195 -27.83 -3.10 -11.23
N LEU A 196 -28.98 -3.78 -11.12
CA LEU A 196 -29.26 -4.98 -11.91
C LEU A 196 -29.02 -4.67 -13.40
N PRO A 197 -28.33 -5.53 -14.16
CA PRO A 197 -28.16 -5.37 -15.58
C PRO A 197 -29.50 -5.11 -16.24
N PHE A 198 -29.58 -4.15 -17.17
CA PHE A 198 -30.82 -3.75 -17.82
C PHE A 198 -31.55 -4.93 -18.43
N ALA A 199 -30.83 -5.92 -18.98
CA ALA A 199 -31.38 -7.16 -19.52
C ALA A 199 -32.13 -8.01 -18.45
N LEU A 200 -31.69 -7.97 -17.21
CA LEU A 200 -32.34 -8.70 -16.12
C LEU A 200 -33.59 -7.97 -15.62
N LEU A 201 -33.54 -6.61 -15.64
CA LEU A 201 -34.71 -5.78 -15.33
C LEU A 201 -35.81 -5.98 -16.39
N GLU A 202 -35.43 -6.12 -17.67
CA GLU A 202 -36.37 -6.37 -18.77
C GLU A 202 -36.98 -7.77 -18.69
N GLN A 203 -36.23 -8.79 -18.27
CA GLN A 203 -36.75 -10.12 -18.01
C GLN A 203 -37.70 -10.16 -16.81
N LEU A 204 -37.40 -9.41 -15.75
CA LEU A 204 -38.30 -9.32 -14.57
C LEU A 204 -39.56 -8.52 -14.86
N ALA A 205 -39.48 -7.51 -15.75
CA ALA A 205 -40.63 -6.72 -16.18
C ALA A 205 -41.53 -7.43 -17.19
N ASN A 206 -41.02 -8.42 -17.95
CA ASN A 206 -41.75 -9.19 -18.95
C ASN A 206 -41.51 -10.70 -18.78
N PRO A 207 -42.08 -11.33 -17.73
CA PRO A 207 -41.87 -12.76 -17.44
C PRO A 207 -42.52 -13.73 -18.49
N SER A 208 -43.19 -13.22 -19.51
CA SER A 208 -43.98 -14.02 -20.46
C SER A 208 -43.33 -14.17 -21.86
N LYS A 209 -42.04 -13.82 -22.04
CA LYS A 209 -41.29 -14.17 -23.26
C LYS A 209 -40.27 -15.28 -22.97
N PRO A 210 -40.60 -16.57 -23.16
CA PRO A 210 -39.56 -17.60 -23.27
C PRO A 210 -38.82 -17.44 -24.60
N ASN A 211 -37.50 -17.60 -24.56
CA ASN A 211 -36.65 -17.72 -25.77
C ASN A 211 -37.08 -18.93 -26.60
#